data_9dc3bd675a625b15c1aa6670d36d408b
#
_entry.id   9dc3bd675a625b15c1aa6670d36d408b
#
_cell.length_a   1.000
_cell.length_b   1.000
_cell.length_c   1.000
_cell.angle_alpha   90.00
_cell.angle_beta   90.00
_cell.angle_gamma   90.00
#
_symmetry.space_group_name_H-M   'P 1'
#
loop_
_entity.id
_entity.type
_entity.pdbx_description
1 polymer ?
#
loop_
_entity_poly.entity_id
_entity_poly.type
_entity_poly.pdbx_seq_one_letter_code
_entity_poly.pdbx_strand_id
1 'polypeptide(L)'
;QGRVEVAADEVTLSGRMQGQQIALNTKTLTSDASVTAGQALAVNAQRATQQGVIHSQGQLSWRGEQLDNRGTLSADGNGELALAELSNGQTGQVLTKGQLTITSDTLTNQGKVVSEGALALTNKGALLNTGTLGGARLTLSTDQLDSRGMLLGRDGIALTGRELSSSGQLVSDGALTIGSQLLLLSGITKGQDVALKTNKLALDGSLQGDSVTLEADQIASGKQGQLLSQTTLKVIAREAMQEGTWAAKGEIGLDIATLLNRGTLASDAALHYQGNTLVNSGTVSTQSLDIQAQQLRSSGLLLAAQTGQITSHTLDNQGRLQAGGNLTLNTTELLNSNQLISGLALAITTGTFTNSGTTAAGTTLALQGSTLTNHGKWVAGDALRIKADTITQGQTGITASNSALTIDATSLTGQGTYSANGPLTLKAATLNIDGQLHSDDALTLDANQLTLAGSGYSKGDLTLRATDTTLSGSLTSGQDATLQLSGALHHNGRL
;
A
#
# COMPACT_ATOMS: atom_id res chain seq x y z
N GLN A 1 28.99 -44.93 -38.32
CA GLN A 1 28.29 -43.93 -37.47
C GLN A 1 26.80 -44.25 -37.52
N GLY A 2 26.36 -45.15 -36.64
CA GLY A 2 25.00 -45.67 -36.58
C GLY A 2 24.37 -45.49 -35.18
N ARG A 3 23.37 -46.34 -34.92
CA ARG A 3 22.74 -46.46 -33.60
C ARG A 3 23.67 -47.21 -32.66
N VAL A 4 23.87 -46.71 -31.44
CA VAL A 4 24.51 -47.39 -30.31
C VAL A 4 23.42 -47.72 -29.29
N GLU A 5 23.31 -48.99 -28.93
CA GLU A 5 22.39 -49.46 -27.90
C GLU A 5 23.15 -50.26 -26.89
N VAL A 6 22.99 -49.90 -25.60
CA VAL A 6 23.61 -50.60 -24.47
C VAL A 6 22.51 -51.02 -23.54
N ALA A 7 22.41 -52.31 -23.21
CA ALA A 7 21.46 -52.85 -22.28
C ALA A 7 22.20 -53.79 -21.31
N ALA A 8 22.25 -53.43 -20.00
CA ALA A 8 22.87 -54.22 -18.97
C ALA A 8 22.35 -53.77 -17.60
N ASP A 9 22.45 -54.62 -16.58
CA ASP A 9 22.05 -54.25 -15.23
C ASP A 9 22.92 -53.13 -14.63
N GLU A 10 24.20 -53.13 -14.96
CA GLU A 10 25.16 -52.11 -14.55
C GLU A 10 25.97 -51.60 -15.75
N VAL A 11 26.07 -50.32 -15.90
CA VAL A 11 26.82 -49.66 -16.98
C VAL A 11 27.81 -48.66 -16.37
N THR A 12 29.07 -48.84 -16.57
CA THR A 12 30.11 -47.85 -16.26
C THR A 12 30.68 -47.30 -17.56
N LEU A 13 30.58 -45.99 -17.78
CA LEU A 13 31.13 -45.33 -18.98
C LEU A 13 32.30 -44.48 -18.57
N SER A 14 33.44 -44.75 -19.20
CA SER A 14 34.64 -43.93 -19.14
C SER A 14 35.17 -43.71 -20.57
N GLY A 15 35.94 -42.64 -20.80
CA GLY A 15 36.45 -42.32 -22.09
C GLY A 15 35.42 -41.67 -23.04
N ARG A 16 35.27 -42.17 -24.32
CA ARG A 16 34.46 -41.53 -25.33
C ARG A 16 33.47 -42.47 -26.01
N MET A 17 32.22 -42.05 -26.12
CA MET A 17 31.16 -42.76 -26.86
C MET A 17 30.56 -41.79 -27.89
N GLN A 18 30.41 -42.26 -29.15
CA GLN A 18 29.80 -41.46 -30.24
C GLN A 18 28.86 -42.31 -31.07
N GLY A 19 27.70 -41.76 -31.45
CA GLY A 19 26.72 -42.37 -32.34
C GLY A 19 25.74 -41.34 -32.91
N GLN A 20 24.96 -41.71 -33.93
CA GLN A 20 23.84 -40.84 -34.39
C GLN A 20 22.69 -40.90 -33.36
N GLN A 21 22.34 -42.08 -32.95
CA GLN A 21 21.36 -42.33 -31.90
C GLN A 21 22.04 -43.18 -30.83
N ILE A 22 21.89 -42.78 -29.58
CA ILE A 22 22.44 -43.53 -28.42
C ILE A 22 21.27 -43.86 -27.49
N ALA A 23 21.13 -45.14 -27.12
CA ALA A 23 20.17 -45.60 -26.15
C ALA A 23 20.91 -46.41 -25.05
N LEU A 24 20.77 -45.96 -23.81
CA LEU A 24 21.32 -46.60 -22.61
C LEU A 24 20.19 -47.11 -21.76
N ASN A 25 20.12 -48.42 -21.51
CA ASN A 25 19.10 -49.07 -20.68
C ASN A 25 19.79 -49.84 -19.56
N THR A 26 19.62 -49.41 -18.28
CA THR A 26 20.34 -49.99 -17.18
C THR A 26 19.61 -49.79 -15.85
N LYS A 27 19.94 -50.62 -14.82
CA LYS A 27 19.53 -50.32 -13.45
C LYS A 27 20.46 -49.27 -12.82
N THR A 28 21.77 -49.40 -13.05
CA THR A 28 22.77 -48.48 -12.49
C THR A 28 23.67 -47.94 -13.58
N LEU A 29 23.81 -46.60 -13.67
CA LEU A 29 24.71 -45.91 -14.58
C LEU A 29 25.72 -45.08 -13.78
N THR A 30 26.99 -45.33 -14.01
CA THR A 30 28.07 -44.41 -13.59
C THR A 30 28.81 -43.90 -14.81
N SER A 31 28.89 -42.59 -15.00
CA SER A 31 29.52 -42.02 -16.17
C SER A 31 30.44 -40.86 -15.83
N ASP A 32 31.70 -40.95 -16.17
CA ASP A 32 32.67 -39.84 -16.29
C ASP A 32 33.05 -39.59 -17.73
N ALA A 33 32.43 -40.28 -18.69
CA ALA A 33 32.70 -40.29 -20.11
C ALA A 33 32.28 -39.00 -20.84
N SER A 34 32.80 -38.81 -22.04
CA SER A 34 32.29 -37.90 -23.06
C SER A 34 31.38 -38.70 -24.00
N VAL A 35 30.06 -38.52 -23.88
CA VAL A 35 29.05 -39.17 -24.72
C VAL A 35 28.46 -38.13 -25.69
N THR A 36 28.49 -38.40 -27.00
CA THR A 36 27.97 -37.47 -28.03
C THR A 36 27.03 -38.21 -28.97
N ALA A 37 25.77 -37.76 -29.04
CA ALA A 37 24.80 -38.24 -30.00
C ALA A 37 24.52 -37.18 -31.09
N GLY A 38 24.52 -37.59 -32.37
CA GLY A 38 24.27 -36.68 -33.50
C GLY A 38 22.81 -36.30 -33.69
N GLN A 39 21.85 -37.10 -33.21
CA GLN A 39 20.42 -36.87 -33.40
C GLN A 39 19.62 -37.00 -32.09
N ALA A 40 19.81 -38.12 -31.38
CA ALA A 40 19.02 -38.37 -30.16
C ALA A 40 19.85 -39.19 -29.16
N LEU A 41 19.68 -38.83 -27.88
CA LEU A 41 20.19 -39.57 -26.77
C LEU A 41 19.09 -39.90 -25.80
N ALA A 42 18.90 -41.18 -25.54
CA ALA A 42 17.91 -41.70 -24.57
C ALA A 42 18.62 -42.47 -23.47
N VAL A 43 18.39 -42.14 -22.21
CA VAL A 43 18.88 -42.86 -21.04
C VAL A 43 17.69 -43.30 -20.21
N ASN A 44 17.63 -44.61 -19.95
CA ASN A 44 16.72 -45.22 -19.00
C ASN A 44 17.57 -45.89 -17.92
N ALA A 45 17.69 -45.23 -16.75
CA ALA A 45 18.50 -45.74 -15.66
C ALA A 45 17.73 -45.58 -14.34
N GLN A 46 17.57 -46.68 -13.58
CA GLN A 46 16.92 -46.54 -12.27
C GLN A 46 17.73 -45.58 -11.38
N ARG A 47 19.06 -45.79 -11.32
CA ARG A 47 19.97 -44.91 -10.59
C ARG A 47 21.12 -44.50 -11.47
N ALA A 48 21.45 -43.20 -11.45
CA ALA A 48 22.55 -42.69 -12.24
C ALA A 48 23.42 -41.68 -11.48
N THR A 49 24.74 -41.80 -11.64
CA THR A 49 25.72 -40.79 -11.26
C THR A 49 26.44 -40.33 -12.50
N GLN A 50 26.30 -39.03 -12.83
CA GLN A 50 26.86 -38.44 -14.03
C GLN A 50 27.88 -37.35 -13.65
N GLN A 51 29.15 -37.55 -14.08
CA GLN A 51 30.25 -36.64 -13.77
C GLN A 51 30.91 -36.10 -15.04
N GLY A 52 30.79 -36.79 -16.21
CA GLY A 52 31.37 -36.45 -17.46
C GLY A 52 30.55 -35.41 -18.28
N VAL A 53 30.60 -35.54 -19.58
CA VAL A 53 29.82 -34.69 -20.52
C VAL A 53 28.94 -35.58 -21.38
N ILE A 54 27.65 -35.37 -21.30
CA ILE A 54 26.66 -36.03 -22.16
C ILE A 54 26.01 -34.95 -23.01
N HIS A 55 26.18 -35.06 -24.32
CA HIS A 55 25.69 -34.09 -25.30
C HIS A 55 24.89 -34.76 -26.42
N SER A 56 23.73 -34.21 -26.74
CA SER A 56 22.98 -34.56 -27.91
C SER A 56 22.85 -33.36 -28.84
N GLN A 57 23.22 -33.51 -30.12
CA GLN A 57 22.99 -32.48 -31.14
C GLN A 57 21.47 -32.33 -31.48
N GLY A 58 20.66 -33.29 -31.11
CA GLY A 58 19.21 -33.26 -31.25
C GLY A 58 18.55 -33.33 -29.86
N GLN A 59 17.76 -34.36 -29.62
CA GLN A 59 16.96 -34.49 -28.40
C GLN A 59 17.69 -35.28 -27.31
N LEU A 60 17.48 -34.87 -26.06
CA LEU A 60 17.92 -35.59 -24.87
C LEU A 60 16.69 -36.06 -24.10
N SER A 61 16.58 -37.36 -23.84
CA SER A 61 15.57 -37.93 -22.93
C SER A 61 16.25 -38.73 -21.83
N TRP A 62 15.90 -38.45 -20.58
CA TRP A 62 16.38 -39.18 -19.42
C TRP A 62 15.23 -39.62 -18.53
N ARG A 63 15.14 -40.92 -18.25
CA ARG A 63 14.09 -41.50 -17.40
C ARG A 63 14.69 -42.39 -16.34
N GLY A 64 14.14 -42.36 -15.13
CA GLY A 64 14.60 -43.21 -14.05
C GLY A 64 14.04 -42.80 -12.70
N GLU A 65 14.64 -43.39 -11.66
CA GLU A 65 14.26 -43.07 -10.28
C GLU A 65 15.15 -41.96 -9.72
N GLN A 66 16.48 -42.07 -9.86
CA GLN A 66 17.44 -41.15 -9.25
C GLN A 66 18.55 -40.75 -10.24
N LEU A 67 18.80 -39.43 -10.33
CA LEU A 67 19.94 -38.88 -11.07
C LEU A 67 20.73 -37.92 -10.16
N ASP A 68 21.99 -38.24 -9.91
CA ASP A 68 23.00 -37.34 -9.35
C ASP A 68 23.88 -36.79 -10.51
N ASN A 69 23.61 -35.55 -10.94
CA ASN A 69 24.35 -34.88 -11.99
C ASN A 69 25.39 -33.92 -11.40
N ARG A 70 26.65 -34.22 -11.60
CA ARG A 70 27.81 -33.39 -11.25
C ARG A 70 28.61 -32.94 -12.49
N GLY A 71 28.22 -33.44 -13.66
CA GLY A 71 28.77 -33.11 -14.95
C GLY A 71 27.88 -32.26 -15.79
N THR A 72 27.99 -32.39 -17.12
CA THR A 72 27.19 -31.65 -18.08
C THR A 72 26.23 -32.57 -18.82
N LEU A 73 24.97 -32.27 -18.78
CA LEU A 73 23.91 -32.80 -19.64
C LEU A 73 23.49 -31.70 -20.60
N SER A 74 23.60 -31.92 -21.92
CA SER A 74 23.23 -30.89 -22.86
C SER A 74 22.54 -31.41 -24.11
N ALA A 75 21.66 -30.57 -24.68
CA ALA A 75 21.04 -30.83 -25.97
C ALA A 75 20.95 -29.56 -26.81
N ASP A 76 21.26 -29.69 -28.12
CA ASP A 76 20.99 -28.59 -29.09
C ASP A 76 19.49 -28.50 -29.45
N GLY A 77 18.75 -29.58 -29.25
CA GLY A 77 17.28 -29.61 -29.34
C GLY A 77 16.61 -29.56 -27.98
N ASN A 78 15.48 -30.25 -27.85
CA ASN A 78 14.71 -30.34 -26.63
C ASN A 78 15.30 -31.35 -25.65
N GLY A 79 15.11 -31.09 -24.36
CA GLY A 79 15.45 -31.99 -23.26
C GLY A 79 14.19 -32.43 -22.48
N GLU A 80 14.15 -33.71 -22.08
CA GLU A 80 13.13 -34.26 -21.19
C GLU A 80 13.83 -35.06 -20.09
N LEU A 81 13.61 -34.70 -18.84
CA LEU A 81 14.04 -35.44 -17.65
C LEU A 81 12.82 -35.86 -16.86
N ALA A 82 12.60 -37.18 -16.71
CA ALA A 82 11.49 -37.75 -15.94
C ALA A 82 12.06 -38.67 -14.85
N LEU A 83 12.11 -38.17 -13.62
CA LEU A 83 12.83 -38.77 -12.51
C LEU A 83 11.99 -38.75 -11.22
N ALA A 84 12.17 -39.66 -10.31
CA ALA A 84 11.64 -39.48 -8.97
C ALA A 84 12.49 -38.48 -8.16
N GLU A 85 13.81 -38.56 -8.29
CA GLU A 85 14.74 -37.67 -7.61
C GLU A 85 15.78 -37.12 -8.61
N LEU A 86 15.91 -35.80 -8.67
CA LEU A 86 16.97 -35.11 -9.40
C LEU A 86 17.84 -34.29 -8.46
N SER A 87 19.11 -34.64 -8.37
CA SER A 87 20.15 -33.87 -7.70
C SER A 87 21.10 -33.30 -8.77
N ASN A 88 21.08 -31.98 -8.98
CA ASN A 88 22.03 -31.28 -9.82
C ASN A 88 23.05 -30.57 -8.92
N GLY A 89 24.23 -31.16 -8.75
CA GLY A 89 25.28 -30.68 -7.84
C GLY A 89 25.87 -29.34 -8.27
N GLN A 90 26.80 -28.79 -7.48
CA GLN A 90 27.37 -27.44 -7.71
C GLN A 90 28.05 -27.30 -9.08
N THR A 91 28.72 -28.37 -9.57
CA THR A 91 29.33 -28.39 -10.91
C THR A 91 28.36 -28.88 -11.99
N GLY A 92 27.20 -29.39 -11.58
CA GLY A 92 26.21 -29.96 -12.46
C GLY A 92 25.57 -28.93 -13.36
N GLN A 93 25.46 -29.27 -14.65
CA GLN A 93 24.82 -28.43 -15.67
C GLN A 93 23.81 -29.24 -16.46
N VAL A 94 22.61 -28.73 -16.62
CA VAL A 94 21.59 -29.24 -17.54
C VAL A 94 21.24 -28.08 -18.49
N LEU A 95 21.64 -28.21 -19.76
CA LEU A 95 21.60 -27.12 -20.74
C LEU A 95 20.88 -27.57 -22.01
N THR A 96 19.88 -26.80 -22.47
CA THR A 96 19.23 -27.05 -23.75
C THR A 96 19.10 -25.75 -24.55
N LYS A 97 19.20 -25.84 -25.88
CA LYS A 97 18.84 -24.72 -26.77
C LYS A 97 17.36 -24.70 -27.07
N GLY A 98 16.72 -25.87 -27.14
CA GLY A 98 15.26 -25.99 -27.25
C GLY A 98 14.56 -25.90 -25.90
N GLN A 99 13.38 -26.46 -25.81
CA GLN A 99 12.63 -26.55 -24.57
C GLN A 99 13.24 -27.62 -23.65
N LEU A 100 13.25 -27.34 -22.34
CA LEU A 100 13.58 -28.33 -21.32
C LEU A 100 12.37 -28.61 -20.43
N THR A 101 11.97 -29.87 -20.37
CA THR A 101 10.90 -30.32 -19.48
C THR A 101 11.48 -31.22 -18.40
N ILE A 102 11.22 -30.91 -17.13
CA ILE A 102 11.64 -31.72 -16.00
C ILE A 102 10.41 -32.11 -15.19
N THR A 103 10.24 -33.39 -14.97
CA THR A 103 9.24 -33.93 -14.05
C THR A 103 9.93 -34.73 -12.97
N SER A 104 9.63 -34.40 -11.68
CA SER A 104 10.25 -35.07 -10.55
C SER A 104 9.30 -35.14 -9.35
N ASP A 105 9.60 -36.00 -8.38
CA ASP A 105 8.95 -35.98 -7.08
C ASP A 105 9.74 -35.02 -6.14
N THR A 106 11.08 -35.05 -6.20
CA THR A 106 11.96 -34.12 -5.48
C THR A 106 13.07 -33.61 -6.41
N LEU A 107 13.45 -32.32 -6.22
CA LEU A 107 14.50 -31.69 -6.99
C LEU A 107 15.41 -30.83 -6.11
N THR A 108 16.71 -31.10 -6.20
CA THR A 108 17.74 -30.22 -5.61
C THR A 108 18.63 -29.68 -6.72
N ASN A 109 18.68 -28.36 -6.88
CA ASN A 109 19.57 -27.70 -7.83
C ASN A 109 20.58 -26.81 -7.10
N GLN A 110 21.84 -27.16 -7.18
CA GLN A 110 22.97 -26.35 -6.70
C GLN A 110 23.78 -25.77 -7.84
N GLY A 111 23.65 -26.32 -9.05
CA GLY A 111 24.34 -25.93 -10.27
C GLY A 111 23.47 -25.09 -11.22
N LYS A 112 23.50 -25.45 -12.51
CA LYS A 112 22.74 -24.74 -13.55
C LYS A 112 21.76 -25.69 -14.24
N VAL A 113 20.51 -25.25 -14.32
CA VAL A 113 19.48 -25.85 -15.18
C VAL A 113 18.94 -24.73 -16.04
N VAL A 114 19.33 -24.67 -17.31
CA VAL A 114 19.05 -23.54 -18.19
C VAL A 114 18.62 -24.03 -19.58
N SER A 115 17.58 -23.40 -20.09
CA SER A 115 17.07 -23.58 -21.44
C SER A 115 17.12 -22.25 -22.20
N GLU A 116 17.64 -22.22 -23.43
CA GLU A 116 17.47 -21.03 -24.28
C GLU A 116 16.00 -20.86 -24.70
N GLY A 117 15.25 -21.96 -24.79
CA GLY A 117 13.81 -22.01 -24.93
C GLY A 117 13.08 -21.96 -23.57
N ALA A 118 11.91 -22.57 -23.51
CA ALA A 118 11.15 -22.66 -22.26
C ALA A 118 11.74 -23.71 -21.31
N LEU A 119 11.80 -23.40 -20.02
CA LEU A 119 12.01 -24.37 -18.93
C LEU A 119 10.67 -24.63 -18.24
N ALA A 120 10.15 -25.84 -18.40
CA ALA A 120 8.96 -26.32 -17.71
C ALA A 120 9.35 -27.34 -16.64
N LEU A 121 9.08 -27.06 -15.39
CA LEU A 121 9.46 -27.87 -14.26
C LEU A 121 8.22 -28.21 -13.43
N THR A 122 7.92 -29.51 -13.33
CA THR A 122 6.84 -30.03 -12.48
C THR A 122 7.44 -30.94 -11.42
N ASN A 123 7.33 -30.53 -10.16
CA ASN A 123 7.84 -31.26 -9.02
C ASN A 123 6.71 -31.50 -8.03
N LYS A 124 6.47 -32.77 -7.62
CA LYS A 124 5.33 -33.08 -6.76
C LYS A 124 5.55 -32.72 -5.30
N GLY A 125 6.78 -32.72 -4.83
CA GLY A 125 7.15 -32.47 -3.43
C GLY A 125 8.00 -31.21 -3.26
N ALA A 126 9.16 -31.35 -2.61
CA ALA A 126 10.06 -30.25 -2.33
C ALA A 126 11.03 -29.96 -3.48
N LEU A 127 11.22 -28.67 -3.78
CA LEU A 127 12.24 -28.16 -4.67
C LEU A 127 13.17 -27.21 -3.91
N LEU A 128 14.45 -27.58 -3.84
CA LEU A 128 15.51 -26.72 -3.30
C LEU A 128 16.36 -26.16 -4.45
N ASN A 129 16.43 -24.83 -4.59
CA ASN A 129 17.28 -24.18 -5.55
C ASN A 129 18.29 -23.25 -4.86
N THR A 130 19.55 -23.59 -4.88
CA THR A 130 20.65 -22.70 -4.47
C THR A 130 21.52 -22.28 -5.63
N GLY A 131 21.29 -22.85 -6.82
CA GLY A 131 21.94 -22.53 -8.08
C GLY A 131 21.08 -21.65 -8.99
N THR A 132 21.06 -21.96 -10.28
CA THR A 132 20.29 -21.23 -11.28
C THR A 132 19.27 -22.14 -11.97
N LEU A 133 18.03 -21.73 -11.99
CA LEU A 133 16.98 -22.24 -12.86
C LEU A 133 16.57 -21.12 -13.83
N GLY A 134 16.67 -21.35 -15.14
CA GLY A 134 16.42 -20.29 -16.11
C GLY A 134 15.94 -20.78 -17.47
N GLY A 135 15.16 -19.93 -18.14
CA GLY A 135 14.69 -20.16 -19.49
C GLY A 135 14.18 -18.88 -20.14
N ALA A 136 13.89 -18.94 -21.45
CA ALA A 136 13.13 -17.86 -22.05
C ALA A 136 11.82 -17.65 -21.27
N ARG A 137 11.07 -18.71 -21.07
CA ARG A 137 9.96 -18.74 -20.12
C ARG A 137 10.23 -19.81 -19.07
N LEU A 138 10.14 -19.43 -17.79
CA LEU A 138 10.23 -20.36 -16.66
C LEU A 138 8.83 -20.65 -16.14
N THR A 139 8.39 -21.90 -16.24
CA THR A 139 7.17 -22.37 -15.58
C THR A 139 7.55 -23.40 -14.54
N LEU A 140 7.16 -23.16 -13.30
CA LEU A 140 7.47 -24.03 -12.19
C LEU A 140 6.20 -24.34 -11.39
N SER A 141 5.92 -25.64 -11.24
CA SER A 141 4.83 -26.13 -10.41
C SER A 141 5.41 -27.09 -9.37
N THR A 142 5.23 -26.79 -8.07
CA THR A 142 5.78 -27.61 -6.99
C THR A 142 4.93 -27.47 -5.73
N ASP A 143 4.91 -28.49 -4.86
CA ASP A 143 4.24 -28.33 -3.56
C ASP A 143 5.00 -27.31 -2.68
N GLN A 144 6.33 -27.46 -2.58
CA GLN A 144 7.18 -26.59 -1.79
C GLN A 144 8.39 -26.13 -2.60
N LEU A 145 8.68 -24.81 -2.57
CA LEU A 145 9.87 -24.20 -3.14
C LEU A 145 10.68 -23.50 -2.04
N ASP A 146 11.96 -23.85 -1.94
CA ASP A 146 12.96 -23.02 -1.24
C ASP A 146 14.02 -22.58 -2.27
N SER A 147 13.93 -21.32 -2.73
CA SER A 147 14.88 -20.76 -3.68
C SER A 147 15.76 -19.70 -3.02
N ARG A 148 17.02 -20.05 -2.83
CA ARG A 148 18.08 -19.16 -2.34
C ARG A 148 19.02 -18.70 -3.44
N GLY A 149 18.93 -19.34 -4.61
CA GLY A 149 19.66 -19.02 -5.81
C GLY A 149 18.89 -18.11 -6.76
N MET A 150 18.99 -18.38 -8.06
CA MET A 150 18.40 -17.54 -9.11
C MET A 150 17.29 -18.29 -9.84
N LEU A 151 16.17 -17.62 -10.03
CA LEU A 151 15.07 -18.00 -10.92
C LEU A 151 14.98 -16.91 -11.99
N LEU A 152 15.21 -17.30 -13.27
CA LEU A 152 15.33 -16.35 -14.36
C LEU A 152 14.36 -16.67 -15.50
N GLY A 153 13.63 -15.66 -15.99
CA GLY A 153 12.76 -15.76 -17.14
C GLY A 153 12.89 -14.53 -18.03
N ARG A 154 13.42 -14.68 -19.26
CA ARG A 154 13.52 -13.55 -20.18
C ARG A 154 12.14 -13.05 -20.63
N ASP A 155 11.24 -13.97 -21.02
CA ASP A 155 9.93 -13.64 -21.56
C ASP A 155 8.80 -13.78 -20.50
N GLY A 156 9.12 -14.35 -19.34
CA GLY A 156 8.16 -14.48 -18.23
C GLY A 156 8.51 -15.61 -17.25
N ILE A 157 7.92 -15.48 -16.06
CA ILE A 157 7.98 -16.51 -15.01
C ILE A 157 6.58 -16.78 -14.49
N ALA A 158 6.23 -18.07 -14.37
CA ALA A 158 5.01 -18.52 -13.71
C ALA A 158 5.36 -19.55 -12.63
N LEU A 159 5.08 -19.22 -11.37
CA LEU A 159 5.28 -20.10 -10.23
C LEU A 159 3.96 -20.49 -9.61
N THR A 160 3.76 -21.78 -9.35
CA THR A 160 2.57 -22.28 -8.63
C THR A 160 2.98 -23.29 -7.59
N GLY A 161 2.35 -23.23 -6.40
CA GLY A 161 2.63 -24.17 -5.33
C GLY A 161 1.86 -23.89 -4.05
N ARG A 162 2.03 -24.75 -3.05
CA ARG A 162 1.43 -24.54 -1.74
C ARG A 162 2.26 -23.56 -0.91
N GLU A 163 3.54 -23.79 -0.79
CA GLU A 163 4.49 -22.98 -0.03
C GLU A 163 5.67 -22.56 -0.92
N LEU A 164 5.78 -21.28 -1.20
CA LEU A 164 6.85 -20.76 -2.04
C LEU A 164 7.69 -19.76 -1.24
N SER A 165 8.99 -20.02 -1.16
CA SER A 165 9.97 -19.17 -0.48
C SER A 165 11.07 -18.77 -1.46
N SER A 166 11.35 -17.47 -1.56
CA SER A 166 12.46 -16.93 -2.34
C SER A 166 13.25 -15.90 -1.52
N SER A 167 14.46 -16.31 -1.14
CA SER A 167 15.42 -15.42 -0.48
C SER A 167 16.57 -15.00 -1.40
N GLY A 168 16.66 -15.59 -2.60
CA GLY A 168 17.60 -15.24 -3.65
C GLY A 168 17.03 -14.21 -4.63
N GLN A 169 17.27 -14.45 -5.93
CA GLN A 169 16.79 -13.60 -7.00
C GLN A 169 15.72 -14.31 -7.83
N LEU A 170 14.59 -13.67 -7.99
CA LEU A 170 13.48 -14.06 -8.85
C LEU A 170 13.26 -12.92 -9.85
N VAL A 171 13.80 -13.08 -11.08
CA VAL A 171 13.86 -11.99 -12.06
C VAL A 171 13.27 -12.42 -13.38
N SER A 172 12.28 -11.66 -13.82
CA SER A 172 11.66 -11.76 -15.15
C SER A 172 11.82 -10.43 -15.88
N ASP A 173 12.25 -10.47 -17.16
CA ASP A 173 12.19 -9.29 -18.02
C ASP A 173 10.78 -9.06 -18.59
N GLY A 174 9.91 -10.09 -18.54
CA GLY A 174 8.49 -10.03 -18.88
C GLY A 174 7.59 -10.16 -17.67
N ALA A 175 6.41 -10.75 -17.86
CA ALA A 175 5.44 -10.95 -16.78
C ALA A 175 5.95 -11.93 -15.72
N LEU A 176 5.62 -11.65 -14.46
CA LEU A 176 5.88 -12.51 -13.31
C LEU A 176 4.55 -12.84 -12.63
N THR A 177 4.17 -14.12 -12.65
CA THR A 177 2.94 -14.58 -12.00
C THR A 177 3.28 -15.59 -10.91
N ILE A 178 2.73 -15.40 -9.71
CA ILE A 178 2.89 -16.34 -8.59
C ILE A 178 1.53 -16.67 -7.99
N GLY A 179 1.23 -17.97 -7.90
CA GLY A 179 0.05 -18.50 -7.22
C GLY A 179 0.45 -19.45 -6.08
N SER A 180 0.01 -19.16 -4.84
CA SER A 180 0.36 -20.00 -3.69
C SER A 180 -0.65 -19.91 -2.55
N GLN A 181 -0.49 -20.73 -1.51
CA GLN A 181 -1.17 -20.54 -0.23
C GLN A 181 -0.30 -19.70 0.72
N LEU A 182 1.00 -19.95 0.74
CA LEU A 182 1.98 -19.20 1.52
C LEU A 182 3.10 -18.74 0.59
N LEU A 183 3.38 -17.42 0.61
CA LEU A 183 4.46 -16.81 -0.15
C LEU A 183 5.39 -16.02 0.77
N LEU A 184 6.66 -16.39 0.77
CA LEU A 184 7.71 -15.73 1.55
C LEU A 184 8.73 -15.12 0.58
N LEU A 185 8.83 -13.79 0.55
CA LEU A 185 9.75 -13.04 -0.31
C LEU A 185 10.69 -12.21 0.57
N SER A 186 11.91 -12.68 0.73
CA SER A 186 12.96 -11.98 1.50
C SER A 186 14.15 -11.54 0.64
N GLY A 187 14.21 -11.98 -0.63
CA GLY A 187 15.21 -11.59 -1.60
C GLY A 187 14.72 -10.51 -2.57
N ILE A 188 15.25 -10.53 -3.80
CA ILE A 188 14.85 -9.63 -4.87
C ILE A 188 13.87 -10.35 -5.78
N THR A 189 12.69 -9.79 -5.94
CA THR A 189 11.66 -10.22 -6.88
C THR A 189 11.38 -9.09 -7.86
N LYS A 190 11.58 -9.34 -9.15
CA LYS A 190 11.40 -8.33 -10.20
C LYS A 190 10.71 -8.91 -11.42
N GLY A 191 9.75 -8.18 -11.96
CA GLY A 191 9.10 -8.47 -13.23
C GLY A 191 8.66 -7.18 -13.94
N GLN A 192 8.22 -7.27 -15.18
CA GLN A 192 7.56 -6.15 -15.86
C GLN A 192 6.15 -6.00 -15.28
N ASP A 193 5.27 -6.96 -15.55
CA ASP A 193 3.94 -7.04 -14.96
C ASP A 193 3.94 -8.11 -13.88
N VAL A 194 3.80 -7.70 -12.63
CA VAL A 194 3.85 -8.61 -11.50
C VAL A 194 2.43 -8.86 -10.97
N ALA A 195 2.02 -10.12 -10.98
CA ALA A 195 0.74 -10.58 -10.45
C ALA A 195 0.95 -11.67 -9.40
N LEU A 196 0.62 -11.36 -8.16
CA LEU A 196 0.72 -12.29 -7.04
C LEU A 196 -0.68 -12.60 -6.50
N LYS A 197 -0.96 -13.90 -6.34
CA LYS A 197 -2.18 -14.38 -5.68
C LYS A 197 -1.81 -15.41 -4.63
N THR A 198 -2.12 -15.12 -3.37
CA THR A 198 -1.75 -15.99 -2.26
C THR A 198 -2.74 -15.83 -1.09
N ASN A 199 -2.80 -16.81 -0.18
CA ASN A 199 -3.55 -16.59 1.06
C ASN A 199 -2.73 -15.74 2.03
N LYS A 200 -1.42 -16.01 2.14
CA LYS A 200 -0.55 -15.27 3.04
C LYS A 200 0.72 -14.84 2.34
N LEU A 201 1.05 -13.56 2.44
CA LEU A 201 2.30 -12.99 1.99
C LEU A 201 3.11 -12.47 3.19
N ALA A 202 4.38 -12.91 3.27
CA ALA A 202 5.41 -12.23 4.06
C ALA A 202 6.44 -11.61 3.11
N LEU A 203 6.61 -10.28 3.21
CA LEU A 203 7.52 -9.51 2.37
C LEU A 203 8.55 -8.80 3.24
N ASP A 204 9.77 -9.33 3.26
CA ASP A 204 10.94 -8.74 3.93
C ASP A 204 12.05 -8.36 2.94
N GLY A 205 11.84 -8.62 1.65
CA GLY A 205 12.72 -8.26 0.55
C GLY A 205 12.12 -7.18 -0.35
N SER A 206 12.60 -7.11 -1.59
CA SER A 206 12.13 -6.15 -2.59
C SER A 206 11.30 -6.85 -3.66
N LEU A 207 10.07 -6.36 -3.86
CA LEU A 207 9.18 -6.72 -4.95
C LEU A 207 8.99 -5.52 -5.86
N GLN A 208 9.38 -5.64 -7.14
CA GLN A 208 9.40 -4.54 -8.09
C GLN A 208 8.72 -4.92 -9.41
N GLY A 209 7.97 -3.98 -9.98
CA GLY A 209 7.37 -4.13 -11.31
C GLY A 209 7.12 -2.79 -11.99
N ASP A 210 6.86 -2.83 -13.31
CA ASP A 210 6.27 -1.67 -13.97
C ASP A 210 4.83 -1.51 -13.50
N SER A 211 4.05 -2.59 -13.51
CA SER A 211 2.80 -2.71 -12.79
C SER A 211 2.86 -3.82 -11.72
N VAL A 212 2.22 -3.64 -10.57
CA VAL A 212 2.15 -4.65 -9.52
C VAL A 212 0.72 -4.81 -9.05
N THR A 213 0.21 -6.04 -9.15
CA THR A 213 -1.08 -6.45 -8.59
C THR A 213 -0.87 -7.54 -7.57
N LEU A 214 -1.34 -7.31 -6.35
CA LEU A 214 -1.24 -8.23 -5.23
C LEU A 214 -2.63 -8.55 -4.69
N GLU A 215 -3.00 -9.82 -4.67
CA GLU A 215 -4.22 -10.33 -4.06
C GLU A 215 -3.86 -11.32 -2.97
N ALA A 216 -4.27 -11.07 -1.72
CA ALA A 216 -3.99 -11.93 -0.59
C ALA A 216 -5.07 -11.83 0.50
N ASP A 217 -5.21 -12.88 1.34
CA ASP A 217 -6.01 -12.75 2.56
C ASP A 217 -5.27 -11.91 3.60
N GLN A 218 -3.97 -12.21 3.80
CA GLN A 218 -3.13 -11.58 4.79
C GLN A 218 -1.79 -11.16 4.20
N ILE A 219 -1.39 -9.92 4.47
CA ILE A 219 -0.09 -9.36 4.07
C ILE A 219 0.65 -8.89 5.32
N ALA A 220 1.87 -9.38 5.49
CA ALA A 220 2.84 -8.87 6.44
C ALA A 220 4.07 -8.35 5.68
N SER A 221 4.19 -7.04 5.56
CA SER A 221 5.37 -6.38 4.99
C SER A 221 6.22 -5.84 6.12
N GLY A 222 7.36 -6.48 6.37
CA GLY A 222 8.28 -6.09 7.43
C GLY A 222 9.04 -4.80 7.11
N LYS A 223 9.89 -4.33 8.01
CA LYS A 223 10.61 -3.06 7.89
C LYS A 223 11.53 -2.99 6.67
N GLN A 224 12.05 -4.11 6.21
CA GLN A 224 12.87 -4.20 5.00
C GLN A 224 12.03 -4.45 3.74
N GLY A 225 10.75 -4.75 3.91
CA GLY A 225 9.84 -5.04 2.82
C GLY A 225 9.61 -3.82 1.93
N GLN A 226 9.86 -4.00 0.63
CA GLN A 226 9.66 -2.96 -0.39
C GLN A 226 8.71 -3.49 -1.46
N LEU A 227 7.65 -2.77 -1.71
CA LEU A 227 6.69 -3.02 -2.78
C LEU A 227 6.70 -1.79 -3.69
N LEU A 228 7.31 -1.91 -4.87
CA LEU A 228 7.64 -0.78 -5.74
C LEU A 228 7.04 -0.96 -7.14
N SER A 229 6.36 0.05 -7.64
CA SER A 229 5.81 0.07 -9.00
C SER A 229 6.23 1.33 -9.76
N GLN A 230 6.48 1.19 -11.07
CA GLN A 230 6.74 2.35 -11.94
C GLN A 230 5.45 3.02 -12.43
N THR A 231 4.35 2.28 -12.51
CA THR A 231 3.05 2.81 -12.96
C THR A 231 1.99 2.63 -11.87
N THR A 232 1.39 1.47 -11.74
CA THR A 232 0.28 1.22 -10.83
C THR A 232 0.62 0.16 -9.80
N LEU A 233 0.27 0.41 -8.56
CA LEU A 233 0.29 -0.56 -7.48
C LEU A 233 -1.14 -0.83 -7.03
N LYS A 234 -1.61 -2.06 -7.21
CA LYS A 234 -2.92 -2.49 -6.74
C LYS A 234 -2.77 -3.58 -5.68
N VAL A 235 -3.36 -3.37 -4.52
CA VAL A 235 -3.34 -4.35 -3.43
C VAL A 235 -4.78 -4.63 -2.98
N ILE A 236 -5.15 -5.90 -3.00
CA ILE A 236 -6.44 -6.39 -2.52
C ILE A 236 -6.16 -7.36 -1.37
N ALA A 237 -6.68 -7.06 -0.18
CA ALA A 237 -6.47 -7.92 0.97
C ALA A 237 -7.58 -7.82 2.01
N ARG A 238 -7.73 -8.86 2.83
CA ARG A 238 -8.55 -8.77 4.02
C ARG A 238 -7.81 -8.02 5.14
N GLU A 239 -6.54 -8.33 5.35
CA GLU A 239 -5.71 -7.73 6.38
C GLU A 239 -4.31 -7.42 5.83
N ALA A 240 -3.80 -6.22 6.09
CA ALA A 240 -2.44 -5.88 5.77
C ALA A 240 -1.77 -5.11 6.91
N MET A 241 -0.57 -5.56 7.29
CA MET A 241 0.37 -4.82 8.14
C MET A 241 1.57 -4.43 7.30
N GLN A 242 1.82 -3.13 7.22
CA GLN A 242 2.89 -2.55 6.43
C GLN A 242 3.82 -1.75 7.35
N GLU A 243 5.10 -2.18 7.43
CA GLU A 243 6.14 -1.52 8.22
C GLU A 243 7.29 -0.98 7.36
N GLY A 244 7.40 -1.43 6.10
CA GLY A 244 8.43 -1.05 5.14
C GLY A 244 8.02 0.10 4.22
N THR A 245 8.19 -0.08 2.90
CA THR A 245 7.86 0.93 1.89
C THR A 245 7.00 0.34 0.79
N TRP A 246 5.82 0.91 0.58
CA TRP A 246 5.01 0.67 -0.61
C TRP A 246 4.95 1.96 -1.42
N ALA A 247 5.45 1.91 -2.64
CA ALA A 247 5.55 3.11 -3.46
C ALA A 247 5.21 2.86 -4.93
N ALA A 248 4.59 3.85 -5.56
CA ALA A 248 4.35 3.88 -7.00
C ALA A 248 4.65 5.26 -7.57
N LYS A 249 5.21 5.33 -8.78
CA LYS A 249 5.28 6.59 -9.54
C LYS A 249 3.91 7.01 -10.11
N GLY A 250 3.03 6.05 -10.35
CA GLY A 250 1.63 6.29 -10.69
C GLY A 250 0.71 6.06 -9.50
N GLU A 251 -0.47 5.55 -9.76
CA GLU A 251 -1.53 5.39 -8.75
C GLU A 251 -1.29 4.21 -7.82
N ILE A 252 -1.70 4.38 -6.57
CA ILE A 252 -1.84 3.30 -5.59
C ILE A 252 -3.32 3.08 -5.30
N GLY A 253 -3.81 1.88 -5.60
CA GLY A 253 -5.15 1.41 -5.25
C GLY A 253 -5.09 0.35 -4.15
N LEU A 254 -5.69 0.62 -3.01
CA LEU A 254 -5.72 -0.27 -1.86
C LEU A 254 -7.18 -0.62 -1.54
N ASP A 255 -7.58 -1.85 -1.84
CA ASP A 255 -8.85 -2.44 -1.40
C ASP A 255 -8.55 -3.42 -0.27
N ILE A 256 -8.46 -2.89 0.94
CA ILE A 256 -7.98 -3.63 2.11
C ILE A 256 -8.94 -3.41 3.26
N ALA A 257 -9.59 -4.50 3.71
CA ALA A 257 -10.58 -4.37 4.77
C ALA A 257 -9.98 -3.80 6.07
N THR A 258 -8.77 -4.23 6.46
CA THR A 258 -8.04 -3.67 7.61
C THR A 258 -6.58 -3.42 7.23
N LEU A 259 -6.18 -2.16 7.20
CA LEU A 259 -4.81 -1.74 6.94
C LEU A 259 -4.18 -1.09 8.17
N LEU A 260 -3.07 -1.64 8.61
CA LEU A 260 -2.20 -1.06 9.62
C LEU A 260 -0.92 -0.56 8.93
N ASN A 261 -0.82 0.75 8.71
CA ASN A 261 0.36 1.40 8.16
C ASN A 261 1.27 1.94 9.28
N ARG A 262 2.45 1.37 9.39
CA ARG A 262 3.53 1.82 10.28
C ARG A 262 4.76 2.30 9.52
N GLY A 263 4.82 2.03 8.22
CA GLY A 263 5.90 2.39 7.31
C GLY A 263 5.54 3.57 6.42
N THR A 264 5.94 3.48 5.15
CA THR A 264 5.72 4.53 4.15
C THR A 264 4.84 4.01 3.02
N LEU A 265 3.77 4.75 2.74
CA LEU A 265 2.96 4.65 1.53
C LEU A 265 3.21 5.92 0.71
N ALA A 266 3.76 5.79 -0.50
CA ALA A 266 4.12 6.94 -1.32
C ALA A 266 3.64 6.79 -2.77
N SER A 267 2.98 7.81 -3.30
CA SER A 267 2.56 7.87 -4.70
C SER A 267 2.89 9.24 -5.31
N ASP A 268 3.50 9.24 -6.50
CA ASP A 268 3.70 10.47 -7.27
C ASP A 268 2.41 10.92 -8.00
N ALA A 269 1.32 10.15 -7.88
CA ALA A 269 -0.01 10.47 -8.41
C ALA A 269 -1.08 10.38 -7.31
N ALA A 270 -2.12 9.58 -7.48
CA ALA A 270 -3.18 9.41 -6.50
C ALA A 270 -2.98 8.16 -5.62
N LEU A 271 -3.47 8.23 -4.39
CA LEU A 271 -3.69 7.06 -3.55
C LEU A 271 -5.18 6.96 -3.23
N HIS A 272 -5.75 5.84 -3.59
CA HIS A 272 -7.13 5.46 -3.28
C HIS A 272 -7.13 4.32 -2.25
N TYR A 273 -7.73 4.54 -1.12
CA TYR A 273 -7.99 3.52 -0.11
C TYR A 273 -9.48 3.28 0.04
N GLN A 274 -9.88 2.02 -0.02
CA GLN A 274 -11.23 1.57 0.31
C GLN A 274 -11.15 0.40 1.30
N GLY A 275 -11.88 0.49 2.42
CA GLY A 275 -11.88 -0.57 3.42
C GLY A 275 -12.70 -0.25 4.66
N ASN A 276 -12.60 -1.10 5.68
CA ASN A 276 -13.30 -0.89 6.93
C ASN A 276 -12.46 -0.06 7.91
N THR A 277 -11.18 -0.43 8.09
CA THR A 277 -10.33 0.20 9.10
C THR A 277 -8.97 0.56 8.52
N LEU A 278 -8.61 1.83 8.63
CA LEU A 278 -7.26 2.32 8.35
C LEU A 278 -6.66 2.90 9.63
N VAL A 279 -5.58 2.29 10.09
CA VAL A 279 -4.75 2.83 11.19
C VAL A 279 -3.41 3.25 10.60
N ASN A 280 -3.12 4.56 10.63
CA ASN A 280 -1.88 5.12 10.15
C ASN A 280 -1.04 5.68 11.30
N SER A 281 0.06 5.05 11.61
CA SER A 281 1.10 5.58 12.51
C SER A 281 2.40 5.93 11.77
N GLY A 282 2.48 5.59 10.49
CA GLY A 282 3.58 5.88 9.59
C GLY A 282 3.34 7.13 8.74
N THR A 283 3.78 7.08 7.50
CA THR A 283 3.66 8.17 6.54
C THR A 283 2.86 7.73 5.31
N VAL A 284 1.90 8.55 4.94
CA VAL A 284 1.23 8.52 3.63
C VAL A 284 1.53 9.83 2.94
N SER A 285 2.14 9.77 1.74
CA SER A 285 2.51 10.94 0.94
C SER A 285 2.13 10.73 -0.52
N THR A 286 1.32 11.64 -1.08
CA THR A 286 0.74 11.47 -2.42
C THR A 286 0.42 12.83 -3.04
N GLN A 287 0.18 12.88 -4.36
CA GLN A 287 -0.34 14.09 -5.00
C GLN A 287 -1.81 14.31 -4.63
N SER A 288 -2.63 13.27 -4.76
CA SER A 288 -4.04 13.30 -4.38
C SER A 288 -4.38 12.12 -3.49
N LEU A 289 -5.14 12.37 -2.44
CA LEU A 289 -5.52 11.36 -1.44
C LEU A 289 -7.05 11.19 -1.42
N ASP A 290 -7.51 9.97 -1.63
CA ASP A 290 -8.91 9.58 -1.47
C ASP A 290 -9.00 8.39 -0.51
N ILE A 291 -9.65 8.60 0.62
CA ILE A 291 -9.85 7.56 1.64
C ILE A 291 -11.34 7.34 1.88
N GLN A 292 -11.78 6.11 1.71
CA GLN A 292 -13.11 5.64 2.05
C GLN A 292 -13.00 4.53 3.11
N ALA A 293 -13.38 4.84 4.35
CA ALA A 293 -13.23 3.92 5.47
C ALA A 293 -14.43 3.98 6.42
N GLN A 294 -14.72 2.90 7.15
CA GLN A 294 -15.62 3.02 8.31
C GLN A 294 -14.90 3.71 9.46
N GLN A 295 -13.65 3.36 9.69
CA GLN A 295 -12.83 3.92 10.75
C GLN A 295 -11.46 4.33 10.20
N LEU A 296 -11.11 5.60 10.40
CA LEU A 296 -9.78 6.13 10.11
C LEU A 296 -9.18 6.70 11.39
N ARG A 297 -8.06 6.14 11.80
CA ARG A 297 -7.25 6.67 12.89
C ARG A 297 -5.84 6.97 12.39
N SER A 298 -5.36 8.20 12.59
CA SER A 298 -4.02 8.61 12.19
C SER A 298 -3.30 9.31 13.32
N SER A 299 -2.20 8.71 13.77
CA SER A 299 -1.22 9.36 14.67
C SER A 299 0.04 9.78 13.91
N GLY A 300 0.21 9.34 12.66
CA GLY A 300 1.31 9.68 11.77
C GLY A 300 0.98 10.83 10.82
N LEU A 301 1.57 10.77 9.63
CA LEU A 301 1.39 11.77 8.58
C LEU A 301 0.46 11.25 7.48
N LEU A 302 -0.57 12.02 7.16
CA LEU A 302 -1.38 11.90 5.93
C LEU A 302 -1.17 13.19 5.13
N LEU A 303 -0.46 13.11 4.01
CA LEU A 303 -0.11 14.25 3.18
C LEU A 303 -0.58 14.05 1.74
N ALA A 304 -1.43 14.96 1.28
CA ALA A 304 -1.71 15.17 -0.13
C ALA A 304 -1.05 16.47 -0.60
N ALA A 305 -0.20 16.42 -1.63
CA ALA A 305 0.44 17.63 -2.15
C ALA A 305 -0.58 18.58 -2.82
N GLN A 306 -1.66 18.05 -3.37
CA GLN A 306 -2.73 18.79 -4.00
C GLN A 306 -4.05 18.65 -3.24
N THR A 307 -4.84 17.63 -3.52
CA THR A 307 -6.19 17.49 -2.98
C THR A 307 -6.33 16.29 -2.06
N GLY A 308 -7.12 16.46 -1.00
CA GLY A 308 -7.51 15.38 -0.10
C GLY A 308 -9.03 15.25 -0.01
N GLN A 309 -9.51 14.02 -0.09
CA GLN A 309 -10.90 13.68 0.17
C GLN A 309 -10.94 12.50 1.15
N ILE A 310 -11.68 12.64 2.22
CA ILE A 310 -11.84 11.57 3.20
C ILE A 310 -13.33 11.42 3.51
N THR A 311 -13.82 10.21 3.32
CA THR A 311 -15.17 9.80 3.72
C THR A 311 -15.06 8.68 4.73
N SER A 312 -15.57 8.90 5.95
CA SER A 312 -15.52 7.87 7.01
C SER A 312 -16.69 8.00 7.99
N HIS A 313 -16.99 6.91 8.71
CA HIS A 313 -17.90 7.04 9.84
C HIS A 313 -17.18 7.74 11.00
N THR A 314 -16.00 7.29 11.38
CA THR A 314 -15.17 7.95 12.40
C THR A 314 -13.81 8.34 11.82
N LEU A 315 -13.36 9.57 12.12
CA LEU A 315 -12.02 10.08 11.86
C LEU A 315 -11.38 10.58 13.16
N ASP A 316 -10.35 9.89 13.62
CA ASP A 316 -9.54 10.29 14.78
C ASP A 316 -8.15 10.74 14.30
N ASN A 317 -7.93 12.06 14.21
CA ASN A 317 -6.65 12.64 13.83
C ASN A 317 -5.85 13.07 15.06
N GLN A 318 -4.88 12.27 15.42
CA GLN A 318 -3.90 12.53 16.48
C GLN A 318 -2.53 12.98 15.92
N GLY A 319 -2.36 12.90 14.59
CA GLY A 319 -1.16 13.28 13.86
C GLY A 319 -1.37 14.51 12.99
N ARG A 320 -0.74 14.49 11.82
CA ARG A 320 -0.89 15.56 10.83
C ARG A 320 -1.66 15.05 9.61
N LEU A 321 -2.80 15.65 9.35
CA LEU A 321 -3.55 15.51 8.11
C LEU A 321 -3.46 16.83 7.33
N GLN A 322 -2.84 16.78 6.16
CA GLN A 322 -2.60 17.97 5.36
C GLN A 322 -2.88 17.74 3.87
N ALA A 323 -3.52 18.73 3.25
CA ALA A 323 -3.55 18.88 1.81
C ALA A 323 -2.90 20.22 1.41
N GLY A 324 -2.09 20.24 0.35
CA GLY A 324 -1.52 21.48 -0.21
C GLY A 324 -2.55 22.33 -0.94
N GLY A 325 -3.57 21.72 -1.53
CA GLY A 325 -4.74 22.35 -2.13
C GLY A 325 -5.98 22.22 -1.23
N ASN A 326 -7.10 21.80 -1.82
CA ASN A 326 -8.37 21.62 -1.11
C ASN A 326 -8.39 20.31 -0.30
N LEU A 327 -9.03 20.37 0.87
CA LEU A 327 -9.31 19.21 1.70
C LEU A 327 -10.82 19.12 2.00
N THR A 328 -11.42 17.97 1.72
CA THR A 328 -12.84 17.72 1.99
C THR A 328 -12.97 16.53 2.92
N LEU A 329 -13.66 16.70 4.03
CA LEU A 329 -13.94 15.66 5.01
C LEU A 329 -15.46 15.46 5.16
N ASN A 330 -15.91 14.22 4.96
CA ASN A 330 -17.29 13.81 5.18
C ASN A 330 -17.30 12.70 6.23
N THR A 331 -17.74 13.00 7.45
CA THR A 331 -17.65 12.04 8.57
C THR A 331 -18.96 12.07 9.38
N THR A 332 -19.20 11.05 10.18
CA THR A 332 -20.22 11.12 11.23
C THR A 332 -19.62 11.68 12.53
N GLU A 333 -18.41 11.26 12.85
CA GLU A 333 -17.67 11.71 14.01
C GLU A 333 -16.24 12.10 13.63
N LEU A 334 -15.83 13.30 14.00
CA LEU A 334 -14.49 13.85 13.78
C LEU A 334 -13.85 14.25 15.11
N LEU A 335 -12.69 13.68 15.38
CA LEU A 335 -11.82 14.08 16.48
C LEU A 335 -10.52 14.62 15.90
N ASN A 336 -10.14 15.85 16.24
CA ASN A 336 -8.84 16.41 15.88
C ASN A 336 -8.10 16.87 17.14
N SER A 337 -7.03 16.18 17.49
CA SER A 337 -6.18 16.55 18.63
C SER A 337 -4.85 17.16 18.22
N ASN A 338 -4.53 17.21 16.90
CA ASN A 338 -3.29 17.78 16.40
C ASN A 338 -3.53 18.68 15.18
N GLN A 339 -3.01 18.39 14.01
CA GLN A 339 -3.06 19.28 12.84
C GLN A 339 -3.98 18.73 11.75
N LEU A 340 -4.95 19.56 11.36
CA LEU A 340 -5.84 19.35 10.24
C LEU A 340 -5.74 20.60 9.36
N ILE A 341 -5.02 20.53 8.23
CA ILE A 341 -4.58 21.70 7.47
C ILE A 341 -4.89 21.54 5.99
N SER A 342 -5.43 22.57 5.39
CA SER A 342 -5.55 22.74 3.93
C SER A 342 -4.79 23.98 3.48
N GLY A 343 -4.02 23.88 2.40
CA GLY A 343 -3.35 25.05 1.80
C GLY A 343 -4.31 26.01 1.11
N LEU A 344 -5.47 25.51 0.65
CA LEU A 344 -6.57 26.30 0.09
C LEU A 344 -7.82 26.13 0.96
N ALA A 345 -8.93 25.67 0.39
CA ALA A 345 -10.19 25.53 1.12
C ALA A 345 -10.24 24.22 1.91
N LEU A 346 -10.76 24.27 3.13
CA LEU A 346 -11.09 23.13 3.97
C LEU A 346 -12.62 23.09 4.19
N ALA A 347 -13.24 22.03 3.71
CA ALA A 347 -14.65 21.77 3.92
C ALA A 347 -14.84 20.54 4.81
N ILE A 348 -15.57 20.70 5.91
CA ILE A 348 -15.88 19.62 6.87
C ILE A 348 -17.39 19.52 7.00
N THR A 349 -17.92 18.34 6.68
CA THR A 349 -19.32 17.98 6.95
C THR A 349 -19.31 16.80 7.92
N THR A 350 -19.94 16.96 9.07
CA THR A 350 -19.87 15.93 10.12
C THR A 350 -21.11 15.96 11.04
N GLY A 351 -21.44 14.86 11.68
CA GLY A 351 -22.42 14.87 12.78
C GLY A 351 -21.85 15.59 14.00
N THR A 352 -20.69 15.13 14.47
CA THR A 352 -20.00 15.71 15.63
C THR A 352 -18.54 16.01 15.29
N PHE A 353 -18.05 17.17 15.74
CA PHE A 353 -16.65 17.56 15.65
C PHE A 353 -16.11 18.04 16.97
N THR A 354 -15.12 17.36 17.51
CA THR A 354 -14.35 17.82 18.67
C THR A 354 -12.94 18.18 18.25
N ASN A 355 -12.59 19.45 18.36
CA ASN A 355 -11.27 19.97 18.04
C ASN A 355 -10.53 20.43 19.30
N SER A 356 -9.44 19.78 19.64
CA SER A 356 -8.48 20.23 20.68
C SER A 356 -7.14 20.68 20.07
N GLY A 357 -6.94 20.41 18.77
CA GLY A 357 -5.76 20.78 18.02
C GLY A 357 -5.96 22.03 17.15
N THR A 358 -5.33 22.06 15.99
CA THR A 358 -5.46 23.12 15.00
C THR A 358 -6.16 22.62 13.77
N THR A 359 -7.24 23.29 13.37
CA THR A 359 -7.94 23.10 12.10
C THR A 359 -7.79 24.41 11.31
N ALA A 360 -7.07 24.37 10.19
CA ALA A 360 -6.73 25.59 9.44
C ALA A 360 -6.91 25.43 7.94
N ALA A 361 -7.38 26.49 7.30
CA ALA A 361 -7.44 26.61 5.85
C ALA A 361 -6.65 27.85 5.39
N GLY A 362 -5.90 27.71 4.30
CA GLY A 362 -5.17 28.83 3.69
C GLY A 362 -6.11 29.89 3.09
N THR A 363 -7.32 29.49 2.67
CA THR A 363 -8.38 30.39 2.22
C THR A 363 -9.63 30.21 3.08
N THR A 364 -10.63 29.50 2.60
CA THR A 364 -11.92 29.34 3.29
C THR A 364 -11.96 28.09 4.15
N LEU A 365 -12.38 28.25 5.42
CA LEU A 365 -12.77 27.16 6.29
C LEU A 365 -14.30 27.10 6.40
N ALA A 366 -14.89 25.99 5.97
CA ALA A 366 -16.31 25.74 6.07
C ALA A 366 -16.58 24.53 6.98
N LEU A 367 -17.27 24.74 8.07
CA LEU A 367 -17.66 23.70 9.05
C LEU A 367 -19.18 23.56 9.05
N GLN A 368 -19.67 22.36 8.80
CA GLN A 368 -21.09 22.03 8.87
C GLN A 368 -21.31 20.78 9.70
N GLY A 369 -22.21 20.81 10.68
CA GLY A 369 -22.49 19.67 11.51
C GLY A 369 -23.66 19.85 12.46
N SER A 370 -23.93 18.84 13.30
CA SER A 370 -24.92 18.97 14.35
C SER A 370 -24.33 19.54 15.64
N THR A 371 -23.20 18.96 16.11
CA THR A 371 -22.53 19.42 17.33
C THR A 371 -21.05 19.67 17.07
N LEU A 372 -20.63 20.93 17.22
CA LEU A 372 -19.25 21.33 17.01
C LEU A 372 -18.66 21.88 18.31
N THR A 373 -17.54 21.29 18.77
CA THR A 373 -16.84 21.68 20.00
C THR A 373 -15.41 22.10 19.68
N ASN A 374 -15.00 23.30 20.08
CA ASN A 374 -13.66 23.83 19.87
C ASN A 374 -12.98 24.18 21.18
N HIS A 375 -11.97 23.43 21.55
CA HIS A 375 -11.01 23.73 22.62
C HIS A 375 -9.64 24.18 22.08
N GLY A 376 -9.43 24.02 20.77
CA GLY A 376 -8.21 24.36 20.04
C GLY A 376 -8.40 25.57 19.12
N LYS A 377 -7.98 25.45 17.88
CA LYS A 377 -8.02 26.56 16.90
C LYS A 377 -8.81 26.17 15.65
N TRP A 378 -9.74 27.04 15.24
CA TRP A 378 -10.33 27.08 13.92
C TRP A 378 -9.87 28.38 13.23
N VAL A 379 -9.11 28.27 12.15
CA VAL A 379 -8.47 29.43 11.51
C VAL A 379 -8.65 29.39 9.99
N ALA A 380 -9.06 30.51 9.42
CA ALA A 380 -9.13 30.71 7.98
C ALA A 380 -8.23 31.86 7.54
N GLY A 381 -7.48 31.65 6.47
CA GLY A 381 -6.67 32.69 5.83
C GLY A 381 -7.53 33.74 5.09
N ASP A 382 -8.78 33.42 4.80
CA ASP A 382 -9.78 34.32 4.22
C ASP A 382 -11.08 34.20 5.04
N ALA A 383 -12.12 33.55 4.57
CA ALA A 383 -13.42 33.49 5.25
C ALA A 383 -13.60 32.21 6.09
N LEU A 384 -14.18 32.37 7.28
CA LEU A 384 -14.59 31.25 8.13
C LEU A 384 -16.13 31.22 8.23
N ARG A 385 -16.70 30.07 7.88
CA ARG A 385 -18.15 29.84 7.95
C ARG A 385 -18.47 28.60 8.75
N ILE A 386 -19.29 28.74 9.76
CA ILE A 386 -19.71 27.64 10.63
C ILE A 386 -21.24 27.58 10.65
N LYS A 387 -21.79 26.39 10.37
CA LYS A 387 -23.23 26.12 10.47
C LYS A 387 -23.46 24.86 11.26
N ALA A 388 -24.20 24.95 12.37
CA ALA A 388 -24.48 23.78 13.20
C ALA A 388 -25.75 23.98 14.07
N ASP A 389 -26.25 22.86 14.65
CA ASP A 389 -27.32 22.98 15.67
C ASP A 389 -26.71 23.51 16.97
N THR A 390 -25.61 22.93 17.42
CA THR A 390 -24.95 23.34 18.66
C THR A 390 -23.47 23.59 18.46
N ILE A 391 -22.99 24.74 18.93
CA ILE A 391 -21.58 25.11 18.92
C ILE A 391 -21.16 25.42 20.36
N THR A 392 -20.08 24.78 20.80
CA THR A 392 -19.45 25.04 22.09
C THR A 392 -17.99 25.41 21.88
N GLN A 393 -17.59 26.60 22.31
CA GLN A 393 -16.19 27.00 22.34
C GLN A 393 -15.69 27.14 23.77
N GLY A 394 -14.69 26.33 24.14
CA GLY A 394 -14.08 26.38 25.48
C GLY A 394 -13.18 27.60 25.68
N GLN A 395 -12.70 27.83 26.89
CA GLN A 395 -11.88 28.98 27.26
C GLN A 395 -10.60 29.14 26.43
N THR A 396 -9.99 28.03 26.04
CA THR A 396 -8.78 28.03 25.19
C THR A 396 -9.08 28.10 23.70
N GLY A 397 -10.35 27.98 23.34
CA GLY A 397 -10.80 27.95 21.94
C GLY A 397 -10.55 29.28 21.23
N ILE A 398 -10.02 29.19 20.02
CA ILE A 398 -9.83 30.35 19.12
C ILE A 398 -10.54 30.04 17.82
N THR A 399 -11.39 30.97 17.40
CA THR A 399 -12.05 30.94 16.09
C THR A 399 -11.70 32.25 15.39
N ALA A 400 -10.85 32.18 14.35
CA ALA A 400 -10.26 33.36 13.73
C ALA A 400 -10.31 33.33 12.20
N SER A 401 -10.47 34.50 11.60
CA SER A 401 -10.52 34.68 10.15
C SER A 401 -9.81 35.98 9.75
N ASN A 402 -9.05 35.97 8.65
CA ASN A 402 -8.43 37.18 8.10
C ASN A 402 -9.41 38.03 7.28
N SER A 403 -10.63 37.56 7.04
CA SER A 403 -11.71 38.33 6.41
C SER A 403 -12.99 38.14 7.22
N ALA A 404 -14.07 37.64 6.65
CA ALA A 404 -15.34 37.46 7.34
C ALA A 404 -15.39 36.19 8.22
N LEU A 405 -15.91 36.32 9.42
CA LEU A 405 -16.32 35.21 10.27
C LEU A 405 -17.85 35.19 10.41
N THR A 406 -18.45 34.09 9.98
CA THR A 406 -19.90 33.90 10.08
C THR A 406 -20.22 32.61 10.81
N ILE A 407 -21.03 32.71 11.84
CA ILE A 407 -21.57 31.55 12.58
C ILE A 407 -23.09 31.61 12.54
N ASP A 408 -23.71 30.49 12.11
CA ASP A 408 -25.16 30.30 12.10
C ASP A 408 -25.48 29.01 12.88
N ALA A 409 -26.14 29.14 14.02
CA ALA A 409 -26.42 28.03 14.91
C ALA A 409 -27.83 28.09 15.53
N THR A 410 -28.32 27.00 16.09
CA THR A 410 -29.45 27.03 16.99
C THR A 410 -29.01 27.49 18.39
N SER A 411 -27.85 26.97 18.86
CA SER A 411 -27.27 27.34 20.15
C SER A 411 -25.77 27.56 20.01
N LEU A 412 -25.27 28.70 20.47
CA LEU A 412 -23.84 29.02 20.54
C LEU A 412 -23.46 29.39 21.97
N THR A 413 -22.55 28.63 22.56
CA THR A 413 -21.93 28.94 23.85
C THR A 413 -20.43 29.12 23.65
N GLY A 414 -19.89 30.28 24.05
CA GLY A 414 -18.49 30.62 23.81
C GLY A 414 -17.81 31.28 24.99
N GLN A 415 -16.70 30.68 25.45
CA GLN A 415 -15.82 31.24 26.50
C GLN A 415 -14.46 31.71 25.96
N GLY A 416 -14.11 31.31 24.73
CA GLY A 416 -12.83 31.63 24.08
C GLY A 416 -12.88 32.92 23.25
N THR A 417 -12.02 32.96 22.22
CA THR A 417 -11.88 34.14 21.37
C THR A 417 -12.49 33.91 19.97
N TYR A 418 -13.27 34.86 19.50
CA TYR A 418 -13.76 34.99 18.14
C TYR A 418 -13.19 36.26 17.53
N SER A 419 -12.46 36.15 16.42
CA SER A 419 -11.76 37.28 15.81
C SER A 419 -11.91 37.28 14.29
N ALA A 420 -12.20 38.43 13.73
CA ALA A 420 -12.26 38.67 12.29
C ALA A 420 -11.56 39.98 11.94
N ASN A 421 -10.68 39.96 10.93
CA ASN A 421 -10.13 41.18 10.36
C ASN A 421 -11.13 41.91 9.43
N GLY A 422 -12.24 41.28 9.12
CA GLY A 422 -13.42 41.82 8.47
C GLY A 422 -14.66 41.70 9.36
N PRO A 423 -15.88 41.63 8.78
CA PRO A 423 -17.09 41.55 9.57
C PRO A 423 -17.20 40.22 10.36
N LEU A 424 -17.62 40.32 11.61
CA LEU A 424 -17.96 39.20 12.52
C LEU A 424 -19.49 39.14 12.68
N THR A 425 -20.08 38.03 12.25
CA THR A 425 -21.51 37.78 12.40
C THR A 425 -21.75 36.50 13.22
N LEU A 426 -22.43 36.64 14.34
CA LEU A 426 -22.92 35.53 15.17
C LEU A 426 -24.44 35.53 15.13
N LYS A 427 -25.04 34.47 14.59
CA LYS A 427 -26.48 34.26 14.54
C LYS A 427 -26.85 32.98 15.24
N ALA A 428 -27.73 33.05 16.25
CA ALA A 428 -28.22 31.86 16.93
C ALA A 428 -29.59 32.13 17.57
N ALA A 429 -30.40 31.08 17.80
CA ALA A 429 -31.60 31.26 18.63
C ALA A 429 -31.22 31.57 20.08
N THR A 430 -30.16 30.88 20.58
CA THR A 430 -29.57 31.17 21.90
C THR A 430 -28.11 31.46 21.75
N LEU A 431 -27.66 32.66 22.12
CA LEU A 431 -26.29 33.13 22.04
C LEU A 431 -25.78 33.47 23.45
N ASN A 432 -24.85 32.69 23.96
CA ASN A 432 -24.23 32.89 25.26
C ASN A 432 -22.72 33.03 25.15
N ILE A 433 -22.20 34.26 25.30
CA ILE A 433 -20.78 34.58 25.14
C ILE A 433 -20.20 35.13 26.45
N ASP A 434 -19.27 34.37 27.01
CA ASP A 434 -18.44 34.75 28.17
C ASP A 434 -16.98 34.98 27.76
N GLY A 435 -16.70 34.94 26.46
CA GLY A 435 -15.39 35.12 25.86
C GLY A 435 -15.18 36.50 25.25
N GLN A 436 -14.28 36.55 24.25
CA GLN A 436 -13.91 37.79 23.56
C GLN A 436 -14.38 37.76 22.11
N LEU A 437 -15.04 38.83 21.68
CA LEU A 437 -15.43 39.11 20.29
C LEU A 437 -14.59 40.28 19.80
N HIS A 438 -13.93 40.12 18.66
CA HIS A 438 -13.14 41.16 18.01
C HIS A 438 -13.45 41.22 16.52
N SER A 439 -13.79 42.38 16.03
CA SER A 439 -13.99 42.65 14.60
C SER A 439 -13.26 43.94 14.19
N ASP A 440 -12.43 43.86 13.16
CA ASP A 440 -11.81 45.08 12.55
C ASP A 440 -12.76 45.82 11.60
N ASP A 441 -13.97 45.31 11.45
CA ASP A 441 -15.06 45.92 10.66
C ASP A 441 -16.36 45.85 11.49
N ALA A 442 -17.48 45.49 10.89
CA ALA A 442 -18.77 45.44 11.58
C ALA A 442 -18.91 44.18 12.46
N LEU A 443 -19.51 44.32 13.64
CA LEU A 443 -19.92 43.23 14.52
C LEU A 443 -21.44 43.11 14.54
N THR A 444 -21.97 41.96 14.15
CA THR A 444 -23.40 41.66 14.19
C THR A 444 -23.69 40.50 15.13
N LEU A 445 -24.55 40.73 16.12
CA LEU A 445 -25.10 39.72 17.01
C LEU A 445 -26.60 39.63 16.76
N ASP A 446 -27.12 38.47 16.35
CA ASP A 446 -28.51 38.25 16.00
C ASP A 446 -29.01 36.99 16.77
N ALA A 447 -29.93 37.19 17.74
CA ALA A 447 -30.37 36.10 18.58
C ALA A 447 -31.82 36.30 19.07
N ASN A 448 -32.49 35.23 19.47
CA ASN A 448 -33.71 35.35 20.28
C ASN A 448 -33.33 35.66 21.74
N GLN A 449 -32.41 34.90 22.29
CA GLN A 449 -31.90 35.09 23.65
C GLN A 449 -30.38 35.35 23.58
N LEU A 450 -29.95 36.53 24.03
CA LEU A 450 -28.53 36.92 24.09
C LEU A 450 -28.07 37.10 25.51
N THR A 451 -26.99 36.42 25.89
CA THR A 451 -26.24 36.69 27.11
C THR A 451 -24.78 37.02 26.72
N LEU A 452 -24.31 38.20 27.04
CA LEU A 452 -22.93 38.62 26.86
C LEU A 452 -22.33 38.99 28.22
N ALA A 453 -21.53 38.08 28.79
CA ALA A 453 -20.77 38.29 30.01
C ALA A 453 -19.32 38.69 29.73
N GLY A 454 -18.80 38.33 28.56
CA GLY A 454 -17.46 38.66 28.08
C GLY A 454 -17.31 40.05 27.51
N SER A 455 -16.39 40.21 26.54
CA SER A 455 -16.14 41.48 25.87
C SER A 455 -16.34 41.41 24.38
N GLY A 456 -16.93 42.44 23.78
CA GLY A 456 -17.08 42.62 22.36
C GLY A 456 -16.51 43.97 21.91
N TYR A 457 -15.74 43.96 20.84
CA TYR A 457 -15.21 45.14 20.19
C TYR A 457 -15.44 45.10 18.68
N SER A 458 -15.94 46.16 18.12
CA SER A 458 -16.10 46.41 16.70
C SER A 458 -15.37 47.70 16.36
N LYS A 459 -14.48 47.67 15.34
CA LYS A 459 -13.86 48.88 14.81
C LYS A 459 -14.82 49.70 13.93
N GLY A 460 -15.70 48.98 13.23
CA GLY A 460 -16.83 49.55 12.47
C GLY A 460 -18.12 49.59 13.28
N ASP A 461 -19.24 49.43 12.58
CA ASP A 461 -20.57 49.43 13.18
C ASP A 461 -20.82 48.19 14.09
N LEU A 462 -21.62 48.41 15.10
CA LEU A 462 -22.16 47.37 15.95
C LEU A 462 -23.67 47.23 15.72
N THR A 463 -24.13 46.05 15.36
CA THR A 463 -25.57 45.73 15.30
C THR A 463 -25.89 44.61 16.26
N LEU A 464 -26.78 44.84 17.19
CA LEU A 464 -27.34 43.83 18.08
C LEU A 464 -28.83 43.74 17.84
N ARG A 465 -29.31 42.53 17.47
CA ARG A 465 -30.73 42.19 17.33
C ARG A 465 -31.06 41.08 18.25
N ALA A 466 -32.01 41.30 19.17
CA ALA A 466 -32.44 40.22 20.07
C ALA A 466 -33.87 40.45 20.59
N THR A 467 -34.49 39.36 21.08
CA THR A 467 -35.70 39.47 21.86
C THR A 467 -35.32 39.80 23.30
N ASP A 468 -34.71 38.90 24.01
CA ASP A 468 -34.24 39.11 25.39
C ASP A 468 -32.73 39.18 25.47
N THR A 469 -32.23 40.19 26.21
CA THR A 469 -30.79 40.48 26.24
C THR A 469 -30.31 40.71 27.67
N THR A 470 -29.24 40.01 28.03
CA THR A 470 -28.48 40.24 29.28
C THR A 470 -27.04 40.65 28.91
N LEU A 471 -26.67 41.89 29.24
CA LEU A 471 -25.35 42.44 29.04
C LEU A 471 -24.69 42.72 30.39
N SER A 472 -23.80 41.83 30.84
CA SER A 472 -23.03 42.02 32.09
C SER A 472 -21.53 42.29 31.78
N GLY A 473 -21.10 42.06 30.55
CA GLY A 473 -19.75 42.35 30.07
C GLY A 473 -19.59 43.74 29.44
N SER A 474 -18.63 43.88 28.52
CA SER A 474 -18.40 45.13 27.80
C SER A 474 -18.68 44.95 26.31
N LEU A 475 -19.32 45.96 25.70
CA LEU A 475 -19.57 45.98 24.25
C LEU A 475 -19.24 47.39 23.75
N THR A 476 -18.29 47.51 22.78
CA THR A 476 -17.76 48.77 22.33
C THR A 476 -17.76 48.82 20.81
N SER A 477 -18.25 49.91 20.24
CA SER A 477 -18.21 50.23 18.80
C SER A 477 -17.26 51.39 18.51
N GLY A 478 -16.48 51.31 17.43
CA GLY A 478 -15.65 52.38 16.92
C GLY A 478 -16.44 53.37 16.04
N GLN A 479 -17.66 53.00 15.59
CA GLN A 479 -18.58 53.82 14.80
C GLN A 479 -19.99 53.75 15.43
N ASP A 480 -21.02 53.59 14.63
CA ASP A 480 -22.40 53.57 15.11
C ASP A 480 -22.75 52.26 15.83
N ALA A 481 -23.55 52.36 16.88
CA ALA A 481 -24.08 51.21 17.60
C ALA A 481 -25.64 51.20 17.50
N THR A 482 -26.15 50.13 16.91
CA THR A 482 -27.59 49.91 16.75
C THR A 482 -28.06 48.73 17.57
N LEU A 483 -28.96 48.97 18.53
CA LEU A 483 -29.59 47.91 19.34
C LEU A 483 -31.06 47.83 18.97
N GLN A 484 -31.50 46.73 18.38
CA GLN A 484 -32.88 46.42 18.00
C GLN A 484 -33.39 45.29 18.92
N LEU A 485 -34.05 45.69 19.99
CA LEU A 485 -34.54 44.75 21.01
C LEU A 485 -36.08 44.77 21.02
N SER A 486 -36.67 43.58 20.99
CA SER A 486 -38.14 43.43 21.00
C SER A 486 -38.73 43.02 22.35
N GLY A 487 -37.87 42.61 23.32
CA GLY A 487 -38.24 42.21 24.67
C GLY A 487 -37.39 42.91 25.75
N ALA A 488 -36.97 42.17 26.78
CA ALA A 488 -36.30 42.74 27.96
C ALA A 488 -34.80 43.00 27.70
N LEU A 489 -34.27 44.09 28.21
CA LEU A 489 -32.85 44.39 28.32
C LEU A 489 -32.43 44.45 29.79
N HIS A 490 -31.58 43.56 30.20
CA HIS A 490 -30.87 43.60 31.49
C HIS A 490 -29.41 44.01 31.26
N HIS A 491 -29.08 45.24 31.64
CA HIS A 491 -27.77 45.81 31.40
C HIS A 491 -27.07 46.22 32.69
N ASN A 492 -26.01 45.49 33.05
CA ASN A 492 -25.14 45.74 34.22
C ASN A 492 -23.68 45.95 33.81
N GLY A 493 -23.39 45.93 32.50
CA GLY A 493 -22.05 46.01 31.95
C GLY A 493 -21.71 47.41 31.42
N ARG A 494 -20.90 47.45 30.35
CA ARG A 494 -20.49 48.68 29.65
C ARG A 494 -20.93 48.63 28.16
N LEU A 495 -21.53 49.69 27.70
CA LEU A 495 -21.81 49.96 26.28
C LEU A 495 -21.00 51.14 25.81
#